data_aabeb051b30633ba96c224e73a25230d
#
_entry.id   aabeb051b30633ba96c224e73a25230d
#
_cell.length_a   1.000
_cell.length_b   1.000
_cell.length_c   1.000
_cell.angle_alpha   90.00
_cell.angle_beta   90.00
_cell.angle_gamma   90.00
#
_symmetry.space_group_name_H-M   'P 1'
#
loop_
_entity.id
_entity.type
_entity.pdbx_description
1 polymer ?
#
loop_
_entity_poly.entity_id
_entity_poly.type
_entity_poly.pdbx_seq_one_letter_code
_entity_poly.pdbx_strand_id
1 'polypeptide(L)'
;DEILHHCFKGCATQFSNYIAARSPKDFREFCIVYFSFWNENMNMLSILNKSGIMYRFASEFESLVLMMSSQTDPKANAKQKENSKYKYHFAYRTAGFWHVTELWCQEHPRKSPKEMADIMMEITSFPCGIQII
;
A
#
# COMPACT_ATOMS: atom_id res chain seq x y z
N ASP A 1 -4.84 -20.34 -9.66
CA ASP A 1 -6.30 -20.40 -9.64
C ASP A 1 -6.88 -19.19 -10.37
N GLU A 2 -7.61 -19.45 -11.47
CA GLU A 2 -8.17 -18.42 -12.34
C GLU A 2 -9.19 -17.54 -11.63
N ILE A 3 -9.98 -18.11 -10.74
CA ILE A 3 -11.03 -17.39 -10.00
C ILE A 3 -10.38 -16.35 -9.08
N LEU A 4 -9.37 -16.75 -8.34
CA LEU A 4 -8.63 -15.85 -7.45
C LEU A 4 -7.93 -14.74 -8.23
N HIS A 5 -7.32 -15.09 -9.36
CA HIS A 5 -6.66 -14.12 -10.23
C HIS A 5 -7.67 -13.09 -10.79
N HIS A 6 -8.86 -13.55 -11.17
CA HIS A 6 -9.91 -12.69 -11.67
C HIS A 6 -10.44 -11.73 -10.59
N CYS A 7 -10.73 -12.24 -9.41
CA CYS A 7 -11.13 -11.42 -8.26
C CYS A 7 -10.07 -10.39 -7.90
N PHE A 8 -8.83 -10.79 -7.99
CA PHE A 8 -7.66 -9.99 -7.72
C PHE A 8 -7.54 -8.81 -8.68
N LYS A 9 -7.66 -9.06 -9.99
CA LYS A 9 -7.64 -7.99 -10.99
C LYS A 9 -8.78 -7.00 -10.77
N GLY A 10 -9.97 -7.51 -10.44
CA GLY A 10 -11.12 -6.67 -10.13
C GLY A 10 -10.86 -5.76 -8.94
N CYS A 11 -10.26 -6.31 -7.89
CA CYS A 11 -9.91 -5.56 -6.70
C CYS A 11 -8.86 -4.49 -7.00
N ALA A 12 -7.84 -4.83 -7.78
CA ALA A 12 -6.78 -3.89 -8.17
C ALA A 12 -7.35 -2.74 -9.00
N THR A 13 -8.27 -3.02 -9.90
CA THR A 13 -8.96 -2.01 -10.70
C THR A 13 -9.80 -1.09 -9.83
N GLN A 14 -10.58 -1.64 -8.91
CA GLN A 14 -11.38 -0.85 -7.97
C GLN A 14 -10.50 0.05 -7.10
N PHE A 15 -9.39 -0.47 -6.62
CA PHE A 15 -8.44 0.29 -5.82
C PHE A 15 -7.86 1.45 -6.62
N SER A 16 -7.42 1.19 -7.84
CA SER A 16 -6.86 2.21 -8.72
C SER A 16 -7.87 3.32 -8.99
N ASN A 17 -9.12 2.97 -9.28
CA ASN A 17 -10.20 3.94 -9.51
C ASN A 17 -10.52 4.75 -8.25
N TYR A 18 -10.55 4.09 -7.11
CA TYR A 18 -10.81 4.73 -5.81
C TYR A 18 -9.76 5.81 -5.51
N ILE A 19 -8.50 5.49 -5.71
CA ILE A 19 -7.39 6.42 -5.48
C ILE A 19 -7.42 7.56 -6.50
N ALA A 20 -7.63 7.26 -7.78
CA ALA A 20 -7.70 8.26 -8.83
C ALA A 20 -8.82 9.27 -8.57
N ALA A 21 -9.98 8.80 -8.12
CA ALA A 21 -11.12 9.67 -7.83
C ALA A 21 -10.84 10.63 -6.67
N ARG A 22 -9.99 10.28 -5.73
CA ARG A 22 -9.70 11.07 -4.54
C ARG A 22 -8.42 11.90 -4.66
N SER A 23 -7.57 11.57 -5.61
CA SER A 23 -6.34 12.34 -5.94
C SER A 23 -5.52 12.75 -4.72
N PRO A 24 -4.99 11.80 -3.94
CA PRO A 24 -4.19 12.16 -2.77
C PRO A 24 -2.94 12.94 -3.19
N LYS A 25 -2.64 14.02 -2.45
CA LYS A 25 -1.56 14.96 -2.79
C LYS A 25 -0.25 14.63 -2.11
N ASP A 26 -0.28 13.94 -0.98
CA ASP A 26 0.89 13.57 -0.21
C ASP A 26 0.75 12.17 0.36
N PHE A 27 1.80 11.71 1.04
CA PHE A 27 1.82 10.37 1.60
C PHE A 27 0.75 10.17 2.67
N ARG A 28 0.50 11.19 3.51
CA ARG A 28 -0.52 11.10 4.54
C ARG A 28 -1.91 10.93 3.94
N GLU A 29 -2.25 11.75 2.95
CA GLU A 29 -3.52 11.61 2.23
C GLU A 29 -3.64 10.25 1.55
N PHE A 30 -2.55 9.77 0.95
CA PHE A 30 -2.50 8.43 0.35
C PHE A 30 -2.85 7.36 1.39
N CYS A 31 -2.27 7.43 2.58
CA CYS A 31 -2.56 6.47 3.64
C CYS A 31 -4.01 6.51 4.08
N ILE A 32 -4.58 7.70 4.22
CA ILE A 32 -6.00 7.84 4.57
C ILE A 32 -6.88 7.16 3.52
N VAL A 33 -6.62 7.44 2.25
CA VAL A 33 -7.38 6.86 1.13
C VAL A 33 -7.19 5.34 1.08
N TYR A 34 -5.97 4.87 1.25
CA TYR A 34 -5.63 3.46 1.23
C TYR A 34 -6.38 2.68 2.32
N PHE A 35 -6.28 3.12 3.56
CA PHE A 35 -6.97 2.44 4.67
C PHE A 35 -8.48 2.61 4.60
N SER A 36 -8.97 3.72 4.06
CA SER A 36 -10.40 3.92 3.81
C SER A 36 -10.93 2.91 2.80
N PHE A 37 -10.19 2.66 1.72
CA PHE A 37 -10.55 1.66 0.72
C PHE A 37 -10.71 0.28 1.37
N TRP A 38 -9.71 -0.16 2.12
CA TRP A 38 -9.76 -1.47 2.76
C TRP A 38 -10.81 -1.54 3.84
N ASN A 39 -11.04 -0.43 4.56
CA ASN A 39 -12.11 -0.38 5.56
C ASN A 39 -13.49 -0.59 4.93
N GLU A 40 -13.71 -0.07 3.74
CA GLU A 40 -14.93 -0.28 2.97
C GLU A 40 -14.98 -1.67 2.31
N ASN A 41 -13.84 -2.33 2.15
CA ASN A 41 -13.71 -3.62 1.47
C ASN A 41 -13.07 -4.67 2.38
N MET A 42 -13.44 -4.66 3.65
CA MET A 42 -12.80 -5.50 4.65
C MET A 42 -12.98 -7.00 4.39
N ASN A 43 -14.12 -7.40 3.82
CA ASN A 43 -14.34 -8.79 3.47
C ASN A 43 -13.32 -9.29 2.45
N MET A 44 -13.03 -8.47 1.43
CA MET A 44 -12.03 -8.80 0.42
C MET A 44 -10.64 -8.89 1.04
N LEU A 45 -10.29 -7.93 1.90
CA LEU A 45 -9.00 -7.93 2.57
C LEU A 45 -8.82 -9.16 3.45
N SER A 46 -9.86 -9.54 4.18
CA SER A 46 -9.85 -10.75 5.03
C SER A 46 -9.63 -12.01 4.20
N ILE A 47 -10.28 -12.12 3.05
CA ILE A 47 -10.12 -13.26 2.14
C ILE A 47 -8.68 -13.32 1.62
N LEU A 48 -8.13 -12.19 1.19
CA LEU A 48 -6.75 -12.11 0.70
C LEU A 48 -5.76 -12.51 1.79
N ASN A 49 -5.99 -12.03 3.01
CA ASN A 49 -5.13 -12.35 4.15
C ASN A 49 -5.17 -13.86 4.48
N LYS A 50 -6.36 -14.44 4.55
CA LYS A 50 -6.54 -15.87 4.88
C LYS A 50 -6.01 -16.80 3.81
N SER A 51 -6.08 -16.40 2.55
CA SER A 51 -5.66 -17.24 1.43
C SER A 51 -4.15 -17.27 1.21
N GLY A 52 -3.41 -16.38 1.89
CA GLY A 52 -1.96 -16.27 1.73
C GLY A 52 -1.54 -15.65 0.41
N ILE A 53 -2.46 -15.04 -0.33
CA ILE A 53 -2.22 -14.48 -1.66
C ILE A 53 -1.68 -13.05 -1.59
N MET A 54 -1.52 -12.51 -0.39
CA MET A 54 -1.05 -11.14 -0.21
C MET A 54 0.24 -10.84 -0.96
N TYR A 55 1.13 -11.83 -1.10
CA TYR A 55 2.36 -11.65 -1.86
C TYR A 55 2.13 -11.37 -3.33
N ARG A 56 1.16 -12.03 -3.94
CA ARG A 56 0.82 -11.76 -5.35
C ARG A 56 0.18 -10.39 -5.50
N PHE A 57 -0.63 -10.01 -4.53
CA PHE A 57 -1.25 -8.70 -4.51
C PHE A 57 -0.19 -7.59 -4.35
N ALA A 58 0.80 -7.82 -3.51
CA ALA A 58 1.87 -6.86 -3.30
C ALA A 58 2.58 -6.50 -4.60
N SER A 59 2.82 -7.49 -5.47
CA SER A 59 3.48 -7.30 -6.75
C SER A 59 2.67 -6.39 -7.71
N GLU A 60 1.36 -6.62 -7.82
CA GLU A 60 0.50 -5.77 -8.66
C GLU A 60 0.24 -4.40 -8.03
N PHE A 61 0.14 -4.35 -6.71
CA PHE A 61 0.04 -3.12 -5.96
C PHE A 61 1.30 -2.26 -6.15
N GLU A 62 2.44 -2.90 -6.20
CA GLU A 62 3.72 -2.27 -6.51
C GLU A 62 3.68 -1.52 -7.83
N SER A 63 3.15 -2.15 -8.87
CA SER A 63 2.97 -1.53 -10.18
C SER A 63 2.05 -0.32 -10.13
N LEU A 64 0.98 -0.38 -9.35
CA LEU A 64 0.06 0.72 -9.18
C LEU A 64 0.70 1.90 -8.44
N VAL A 65 1.44 1.63 -7.38
CA VAL A 65 2.15 2.67 -6.62
C VAL A 65 3.19 3.35 -7.49
N LEU A 66 3.92 2.60 -8.30
CA LEU A 66 4.88 3.15 -9.26
C LEU A 66 4.18 4.04 -10.29
N MET A 67 3.05 3.61 -10.80
CA MET A 67 2.29 4.38 -11.77
C MET A 67 1.77 5.70 -11.17
N MET A 68 1.31 5.66 -9.93
CA MET A 68 0.85 6.85 -9.21
C MET A 68 2.00 7.80 -8.90
N SER A 69 3.13 7.28 -8.46
CA SER A 69 4.33 8.06 -8.20
C SER A 69 4.83 8.75 -9.47
N SER A 70 4.77 8.08 -10.63
CA SER A 70 5.18 8.67 -11.90
C SER A 70 4.28 9.80 -12.38
N GLN A 71 3.02 9.85 -11.90
CA GLN A 71 2.11 10.95 -12.19
C GLN A 71 2.39 12.19 -11.33
N THR A 72 2.95 12.01 -10.14
CA THR A 72 3.25 13.13 -9.24
C THR A 72 4.58 13.81 -9.57
N ASP A 73 5.60 13.05 -9.93
CA ASP A 73 6.89 13.63 -10.38
C ASP A 73 7.62 12.66 -11.31
N PRO A 74 7.40 12.77 -12.64
CA PRO A 74 8.02 11.87 -13.60
C PRO A 74 9.55 11.90 -13.59
N LYS A 75 10.15 13.05 -13.30
CA LYS A 75 11.62 13.20 -13.30
C LYS A 75 12.26 12.55 -12.09
N ALA A 76 11.69 12.75 -10.91
CA ALA A 76 12.19 12.11 -9.68
C ALA A 76 12.06 10.59 -9.76
N ASN A 77 10.97 10.10 -10.34
CA ASN A 77 10.74 8.67 -10.50
C ASN A 77 11.68 8.04 -11.53
N ALA A 78 11.97 8.73 -12.63
CA ALA A 78 12.96 8.27 -13.60
C ALA A 78 14.34 8.15 -12.96
N LYS A 79 14.74 9.14 -12.14
CA LYS A 79 15.99 9.09 -11.38
C LYS A 79 16.02 7.96 -10.38
N GLN A 80 14.92 7.72 -9.67
CA GLN A 80 14.83 6.63 -8.72
C GLN A 80 14.91 5.27 -9.38
N LYS A 81 14.27 5.09 -10.54
CA LYS A 81 14.32 3.85 -11.31
C LYS A 81 15.71 3.52 -11.83
N GLU A 82 16.50 4.55 -12.15
CA GLU A 82 17.88 4.38 -12.59
C GLU A 82 18.83 4.04 -11.44
N ASN A 83 18.41 4.31 -10.19
CA ASN A 83 19.22 3.99 -9.03
C ASN A 83 19.17 2.49 -8.75
N SER A 84 20.34 1.84 -8.75
CA SER A 84 20.44 0.40 -8.49
C SER A 84 19.91 -0.03 -7.12
N LYS A 85 19.82 0.91 -6.18
CA LYS A 85 19.29 0.66 -4.83
C LYS A 85 17.77 0.78 -4.74
N TYR A 86 17.13 1.36 -5.75
CA TYR A 86 15.70 1.65 -5.73
C TYR A 86 14.85 0.41 -5.48
N LYS A 87 15.16 -0.70 -6.16
CA LYS A 87 14.41 -1.95 -6.01
C LYS A 87 14.42 -2.48 -4.57
N TYR A 88 15.52 -2.28 -3.84
CA TYR A 88 15.62 -2.72 -2.45
C TYR A 88 14.81 -1.83 -1.53
N HIS A 89 14.90 -0.52 -1.68
CA HIS A 89 14.08 0.43 -0.94
C HIS A 89 12.59 0.16 -1.14
N PHE A 90 12.22 -0.06 -2.38
CA PHE A 90 10.82 -0.29 -2.75
C PHE A 90 10.30 -1.60 -2.17
N ALA A 91 11.07 -2.68 -2.29
CA ALA A 91 10.72 -3.98 -1.75
C ALA A 91 10.53 -3.91 -0.22
N TYR A 92 11.43 -3.22 0.45
CA TYR A 92 11.37 -3.06 1.91
C TYR A 92 10.12 -2.29 2.34
N ARG A 93 9.86 -1.16 1.70
CA ARG A 93 8.70 -0.32 2.02
C ARG A 93 7.38 -1.03 1.75
N THR A 94 7.30 -1.71 0.61
CA THR A 94 6.08 -2.42 0.21
C THR A 94 5.78 -3.57 1.15
N ALA A 95 6.79 -4.37 1.50
CA ALA A 95 6.62 -5.48 2.41
C ALA A 95 6.19 -5.02 3.81
N GLY A 96 6.82 -3.97 4.32
CA GLY A 96 6.46 -3.39 5.61
C GLY A 96 5.03 -2.85 5.63
N PHE A 97 4.64 -2.14 4.58
CA PHE A 97 3.31 -1.58 4.44
C PHE A 97 2.24 -2.69 4.44
N TRP A 98 2.48 -3.78 3.70
CA TRP A 98 1.57 -4.91 3.66
C TRP A 98 1.45 -5.60 5.00
N HIS A 99 2.55 -5.80 5.69
CA HIS A 99 2.53 -6.44 7.00
C HIS A 99 1.74 -5.61 8.01
N VAL A 100 1.90 -4.28 7.98
CA VAL A 100 1.09 -3.37 8.81
C VAL A 100 -0.40 -3.52 8.47
N THR A 101 -0.71 -3.62 7.18
CA THR A 101 -2.10 -3.81 6.72
C THR A 101 -2.68 -5.12 7.26
N GLU A 102 -1.92 -6.20 7.25
CA GLU A 102 -2.34 -7.49 7.81
C GLU A 102 -2.64 -7.40 9.30
N LEU A 103 -1.76 -6.76 10.05
CA LEU A 103 -1.95 -6.57 11.49
C LEU A 103 -3.21 -5.75 11.75
N TRP A 104 -3.38 -4.67 11.05
CA TRP A 104 -4.55 -3.80 11.18
C TRP A 104 -5.85 -4.55 10.87
N CYS A 105 -5.83 -5.37 9.83
CA CYS A 105 -6.98 -6.19 9.41
C CYS A 105 -7.46 -7.12 10.53
N GLN A 106 -6.53 -7.62 11.34
CA GLN A 106 -6.80 -8.60 12.39
C GLN A 106 -7.20 -7.97 13.72
N GLU A 107 -7.01 -6.68 13.89
CA GLU A 107 -7.31 -5.99 15.15
C GLU A 107 -8.81 -5.77 15.34
N HIS A 108 -9.27 -5.90 16.59
CA HIS A 108 -10.64 -5.61 17.00
C HIS A 108 -10.64 -4.91 18.36
N PRO A 109 -11.11 -3.66 18.45
CA PRO A 109 -11.54 -2.80 17.35
C PRO A 109 -10.37 -2.28 16.53
N ARG A 110 -10.63 -2.08 15.23
CA ARG A 110 -9.60 -1.54 14.32
C ARG A 110 -9.47 -0.04 14.48
N LYS A 111 -8.24 0.43 14.32
CA LYS A 111 -7.98 1.87 14.25
C LYS A 111 -8.61 2.46 12.99
N SER A 112 -8.97 3.74 13.06
CA SER A 112 -9.54 4.44 11.91
C SER A 112 -8.47 4.65 10.82
N PRO A 113 -8.88 4.91 9.56
CA PRO A 113 -7.93 5.28 8.51
C PRO A 113 -7.03 6.46 8.87
N LYS A 114 -7.56 7.46 9.56
CA LYS A 114 -6.76 8.63 9.99
C LYS A 114 -5.73 8.25 11.04
N GLU A 115 -6.11 7.42 12.01
CA GLU A 115 -5.18 6.92 13.02
C GLU A 115 -4.07 6.10 12.38
N MET A 116 -4.41 5.26 11.41
CA MET A 116 -3.43 4.47 10.67
C MET A 116 -2.51 5.35 9.83
N ALA A 117 -3.04 6.40 9.23
CA ALA A 117 -2.22 7.35 8.47
C ALA A 117 -1.20 8.04 9.39
N ASP A 118 -1.61 8.43 10.58
CA ASP A 118 -0.71 9.05 11.56
C ASP A 118 0.39 8.08 12.00
N ILE A 119 0.06 6.82 12.21
CA ILE A 119 1.03 5.78 12.54
C ILE A 119 2.02 5.57 11.39
N MET A 120 1.53 5.51 10.15
CA MET A 120 2.40 5.35 8.99
C MET A 120 3.33 6.55 8.80
N MET A 121 2.84 7.76 9.05
CA MET A 121 3.68 8.96 9.03
C MET A 121 4.77 8.90 10.08
N GLU A 122 4.43 8.45 11.28
CA GLU A 122 5.41 8.28 12.36
C GLU A 122 6.48 7.25 11.98
N ILE A 123 6.08 6.09 11.47
CA ILE A 123 7.02 5.03 11.06
C ILE A 123 7.96 5.52 9.97
N THR A 124 7.44 6.20 8.96
CA THR A 124 8.22 6.62 7.80
C THR A 124 9.07 7.88 8.06
N SER A 125 8.80 8.61 9.15
CA SER A 125 9.59 9.79 9.52
C SER A 125 10.84 9.45 10.30
N PHE A 126 10.98 8.21 10.80
CA PHE A 126 12.19 7.81 11.50
C PHE A 126 13.38 7.84 10.55
N PRO A 127 14.50 8.47 10.96
CA PRO A 127 15.71 8.41 10.16
C PRO A 127 16.16 6.97 10.01
N CYS A 128 16.87 6.67 8.91
CA CYS A 128 17.35 5.32 8.60
C CYS A 128 18.28 4.73 9.65
N GLY A 129 18.70 5.49 10.63
CA GLY A 129 19.46 5.01 11.77
C GLY A 129 18.60 4.44 12.86
N ILE A 130 17.60 3.76 12.49
CA ILE A 130 16.58 3.17 13.32
C ILE A 130 17.11 2.69 14.64
N GLN A 131 16.60 3.28 15.65
CA GLN A 131 16.60 2.67 16.95
C GLN A 131 15.60 1.52 16.92
N ILE A 132 16.00 0.43 16.34
CA ILE A 132 15.24 -0.80 16.51
C ILE A 132 15.63 -1.36 17.84
N ILE A 133 14.86 -1.03 18.80
CA ILE A 133 14.89 -1.83 20.02
C ILE A 133 13.71 -1.63 20.79
#